data_456b070aa9da97f0f4513dc3944a8b3b
#
_entry.id   456b070aa9da97f0f4513dc3944a8b3b
#
_cell.length_a   1.000
_cell.length_b   1.000
_cell.length_c   1.000
_cell.angle_alpha   90.00
_cell.angle_beta   90.00
_cell.angle_gamma   90.00
#
_symmetry.space_group_name_H-M   'P 1'
#
loop_
_entity.id
_entity.type
_entity.pdbx_description
1 polymer ?
#
loop_
_entity_poly.entity_id
_entity_poly.type
_entity_poly.pdbx_seq_one_letter_code
_entity_poly.pdbx_strand_id
1 'polypeptide(L)'
;MDKKLELNPNVLIKKLKKDPSLFTRKDIIDFIKEEGITHVNFMYPAQDGRLKTLNFVINNLSYLEEILTCGERVDGSSLFSFIEAGSSDLYVIPRYCTAFVDPFAEIPTLTMLCSFFNKDGEPLESSPEYTLHKAATAFKDVTGMDFEAMGELEYYVIAEDDGLFPASDQRGYHESAPFSKFNEFRKECM
;
A
#
# COMPACT_ATOMS: atom_id res chain seq x y z
N MET A 1 -25.14 -8.81 1.60
CA MET A 1 -23.71 -8.48 1.58
C MET A 1 -23.18 -8.92 0.21
N ASP A 2 -22.40 -8.09 -0.45
CA ASP A 2 -21.82 -8.45 -1.75
C ASP A 2 -20.90 -9.67 -1.54
N LYS A 3 -21.09 -10.73 -2.33
CA LYS A 3 -20.28 -11.96 -2.24
C LYS A 3 -18.77 -11.70 -2.42
N LYS A 4 -18.39 -10.62 -3.10
CA LYS A 4 -16.99 -10.19 -3.27
C LYS A 4 -16.36 -9.70 -1.96
N LEU A 5 -17.16 -9.26 -0.99
CA LEU A 5 -16.66 -8.71 0.27
C LEU A 5 -16.62 -9.76 1.39
N GLU A 6 -17.34 -10.86 1.24
CA GLU A 6 -17.60 -11.81 2.34
C GLU A 6 -16.34 -12.51 2.85
N LEU A 7 -15.43 -12.88 1.95
CA LEU A 7 -14.15 -13.55 2.28
C LEU A 7 -12.92 -12.67 2.04
N ASN A 8 -13.11 -11.36 1.87
CA ASN A 8 -11.99 -10.46 1.67
C ASN A 8 -11.09 -10.46 2.91
N PRO A 9 -9.76 -10.64 2.78
CA PRO A 9 -8.85 -10.70 3.91
C PRO A 9 -8.69 -9.35 4.64
N ASN A 10 -8.92 -8.22 3.98
CA ASN A 10 -8.77 -6.90 4.57
C ASN A 10 -9.75 -6.68 5.72
N VAL A 11 -9.21 -6.41 6.91
CA VAL A 11 -9.97 -6.22 8.16
C VAL A 11 -10.95 -5.04 8.07
N LEU A 12 -10.55 -3.94 7.39
CA LEU A 12 -11.44 -2.79 7.19
C LEU A 12 -12.67 -3.17 6.37
N ILE A 13 -12.48 -3.93 5.29
CA ILE A 13 -13.58 -4.39 4.44
C ILE A 13 -14.54 -5.28 5.24
N LYS A 14 -14.01 -6.22 6.00
CA LYS A 14 -14.81 -7.09 6.87
C LYS A 14 -15.65 -6.30 7.87
N LYS A 15 -15.08 -5.25 8.46
CA LYS A 15 -15.72 -4.45 9.49
C LYS A 15 -16.71 -3.45 8.90
N LEU A 16 -16.28 -2.69 7.90
CA LEU A 16 -17.11 -1.65 7.27
C LEU A 16 -18.18 -2.23 6.34
N LYS A 17 -18.01 -3.44 5.84
CA LYS A 17 -18.94 -4.18 4.95
C LYS A 17 -19.31 -3.39 3.70
N LYS A 18 -18.36 -2.62 3.18
CA LYS A 18 -18.53 -1.84 1.96
C LYS A 18 -17.30 -1.91 1.05
N ASP A 19 -17.52 -1.60 -0.21
CA ASP A 19 -16.44 -1.56 -1.20
C ASP A 19 -15.39 -0.51 -0.82
N PRO A 20 -14.08 -0.80 -0.95
CA PRO A 20 -13.01 0.14 -0.63
C PRO A 20 -13.12 1.49 -1.36
N SER A 21 -13.64 1.51 -2.58
CA SER A 21 -13.87 2.75 -3.35
C SER A 21 -14.83 3.72 -2.67
N LEU A 22 -15.61 3.22 -1.70
CA LEU A 22 -16.57 4.01 -0.93
C LEU A 22 -16.05 4.41 0.46
N PHE A 23 -14.80 4.11 0.77
CA PHE A 23 -14.21 4.51 2.05
C PHE A 23 -14.08 6.01 2.14
N THR A 24 -14.53 6.56 3.25
CA THR A 24 -14.47 7.99 3.56
C THR A 24 -13.46 8.26 4.67
N ARG A 25 -13.04 9.51 4.80
CA ARG A 25 -12.23 9.94 5.94
C ARG A 25 -12.84 9.54 7.28
N LYS A 26 -14.16 9.69 7.41
CA LYS A 26 -14.89 9.32 8.62
C LYS A 26 -14.75 7.84 8.94
N ASP A 27 -14.85 6.97 7.93
CA ASP A 27 -14.68 5.53 8.12
C ASP A 27 -13.30 5.17 8.64
N ILE A 28 -12.26 5.82 8.10
CA ILE A 28 -10.87 5.63 8.54
C ILE A 28 -10.69 6.08 9.99
N ILE A 29 -11.21 7.25 10.34
CA ILE A 29 -11.13 7.79 11.71
C ILE A 29 -11.86 6.89 12.70
N ASP A 30 -13.07 6.49 12.37
CA ASP A 30 -13.88 5.63 13.25
C ASP A 30 -13.19 4.27 13.44
N PHE A 31 -12.66 3.69 12.36
CA PHE A 31 -11.90 2.43 12.40
C PHE A 31 -10.66 2.54 13.29
N ILE A 32 -9.85 3.60 13.14
CA ILE A 32 -8.66 3.85 13.96
C ILE A 32 -9.02 3.89 15.45
N LYS A 33 -10.11 4.60 15.80
CA LYS A 33 -10.58 4.72 17.19
C LYS A 33 -11.06 3.39 17.75
N GLU A 34 -11.83 2.64 16.98
CA GLU A 34 -12.46 1.40 17.42
C GLU A 34 -11.43 0.26 17.58
N GLU A 35 -10.42 0.21 16.71
CA GLU A 35 -9.37 -0.82 16.76
C GLU A 35 -8.16 -0.42 17.61
N GLY A 36 -8.17 0.78 18.21
CA GLY A 36 -7.05 1.25 19.03
C GLY A 36 -5.76 1.43 18.27
N ILE A 37 -5.85 1.77 16.98
CA ILE A 37 -4.68 2.02 16.14
C ILE A 37 -4.00 3.30 16.58
N THR A 38 -2.71 3.22 16.80
CA THR A 38 -1.90 4.35 17.30
C THR A 38 -0.95 4.93 16.25
N HIS A 39 -0.69 4.19 15.17
CA HIS A 39 0.22 4.60 14.11
C HIS A 39 -0.47 4.58 12.75
N VAL A 40 -0.13 5.56 11.92
CA VAL A 40 -0.56 5.62 10.52
C VAL A 40 0.66 5.72 9.63
N ASN A 41 0.69 4.93 8.57
CA ASN A 41 1.72 4.97 7.55
C ASN A 41 1.15 5.49 6.24
N PHE A 42 1.85 6.46 5.64
CA PHE A 42 1.64 6.87 4.27
C PHE A 42 2.74 6.27 3.39
N MET A 43 2.33 5.43 2.44
CA MET A 43 3.25 4.79 1.50
C MET A 43 3.07 5.38 0.11
N TYR A 44 4.18 5.55 -0.60
CA TYR A 44 4.18 6.07 -1.97
C TYR A 44 5.32 5.48 -2.80
N PRO A 45 5.12 5.29 -4.12
CA PRO A 45 6.18 4.81 -5.00
C PRO A 45 7.19 5.92 -5.25
N ALA A 46 8.47 5.62 -5.02
CA ALA A 46 9.58 6.49 -5.39
C ALA A 46 9.92 6.30 -6.88
N GLN A 47 10.81 7.17 -7.40
CA GLN A 47 11.27 7.12 -8.80
C GLN A 47 11.91 5.77 -9.17
N ASP A 48 12.55 5.11 -8.22
CA ASP A 48 13.20 3.81 -8.39
C ASP A 48 12.22 2.61 -8.27
N GLY A 49 10.92 2.87 -8.14
CA GLY A 49 9.88 1.86 -8.01
C GLY A 49 9.71 1.28 -6.60
N ARG A 50 10.54 1.69 -5.64
CA ARG A 50 10.37 1.25 -4.26
C ARG A 50 9.26 2.00 -3.56
N LEU A 51 8.51 1.31 -2.70
CA LEU A 51 7.62 1.96 -1.76
C LEU A 51 8.42 2.59 -0.62
N LYS A 52 8.22 3.89 -0.43
CA LYS A 52 8.72 4.63 0.73
C LYS A 52 7.57 4.88 1.70
N THR A 53 7.91 5.04 2.98
CA THR A 53 6.91 5.16 4.06
C THR A 53 7.23 6.36 4.93
N LEU A 54 6.20 7.16 5.21
CA LEU A 54 6.18 8.12 6.31
C LEU A 54 5.36 7.52 7.46
N ASN A 55 5.89 7.63 8.67
CA ASN A 55 5.27 7.07 9.86
C ASN A 55 4.75 8.21 10.76
N PHE A 56 3.52 8.10 11.20
CA PHE A 56 2.87 9.08 12.07
C PHE A 56 2.37 8.40 13.35
N VAL A 57 2.68 9.01 14.49
CA VAL A 57 2.08 8.66 15.79
C VAL A 57 0.83 9.49 15.98
N ILE A 58 -0.31 8.86 16.15
CA ILE A 58 -1.59 9.54 16.34
C ILE A 58 -1.79 9.81 17.82
N ASN A 59 -1.58 11.05 18.21
CA ASN A 59 -1.69 11.52 19.59
C ASN A 59 -2.96 12.34 19.87
N ASN A 60 -3.65 12.81 18.85
CA ASN A 60 -4.94 13.51 18.98
C ASN A 60 -5.76 13.46 17.68
N LEU A 61 -7.05 13.74 17.80
CA LEU A 61 -7.99 13.68 16.69
C LEU A 61 -7.75 14.77 15.64
N SER A 62 -7.45 16.00 16.08
CA SER A 62 -7.23 17.12 15.16
C SER A 62 -6.05 16.86 14.24
N TYR A 63 -4.96 16.30 14.76
CA TYR A 63 -3.81 15.92 13.96
C TYR A 63 -4.15 14.80 12.96
N LEU A 64 -4.89 13.78 13.40
CA LEU A 64 -5.35 12.72 12.51
C LEU A 64 -6.22 13.27 11.37
N GLU A 65 -7.17 14.15 11.69
CA GLU A 65 -8.04 14.79 10.70
C GLU A 65 -7.23 15.62 9.70
N GLU A 66 -6.22 16.33 10.18
CA GLU A 66 -5.33 17.16 9.36
C GLU A 66 -4.55 16.32 8.37
N ILE A 67 -3.79 15.30 8.82
CA ILE A 67 -2.98 14.48 7.92
C ILE A 67 -3.83 13.65 6.95
N LEU A 68 -5.00 13.21 7.36
CA LEU A 68 -5.93 12.52 6.45
C LEU A 68 -6.52 13.45 5.39
N THR A 69 -6.68 14.74 5.68
CA THR A 69 -7.30 15.71 4.76
C THR A 69 -6.30 16.37 3.85
N CYS A 70 -5.23 16.90 4.43
CA CYS A 70 -4.23 17.72 3.73
C CYS A 70 -3.01 16.89 3.29
N GLY A 71 -2.91 15.67 3.80
CA GLY A 71 -1.70 14.88 3.60
C GLY A 71 -0.51 15.43 4.38
N GLU A 72 0.69 15.03 3.96
CA GLU A 72 1.95 15.52 4.54
C GLU A 72 2.82 16.13 3.44
N ARG A 73 3.51 17.22 3.80
CA ARG A 73 4.46 17.87 2.90
C ARG A 73 5.77 17.12 2.86
N VAL A 74 6.29 16.90 1.68
CA VAL A 74 7.57 16.23 1.43
C VAL A 74 8.43 17.05 0.47
N ASP A 75 9.74 16.90 0.57
CA ASP A 75 10.67 17.48 -0.39
C ASP A 75 10.74 16.63 -1.66
N GLY A 76 10.10 17.10 -2.72
CA GLY A 76 10.04 16.43 -4.01
C GLY A 76 11.40 16.27 -4.67
N SER A 77 12.36 17.18 -4.44
CA SER A 77 13.70 17.08 -5.00
C SER A 77 14.50 15.91 -4.46
N SER A 78 14.19 15.48 -3.22
CA SER A 78 14.75 14.29 -2.61
C SER A 78 14.10 12.98 -3.08
N LEU A 79 12.94 13.08 -3.73
CA LEU A 79 12.17 11.92 -4.20
C LEU A 79 12.30 11.71 -5.72
N PHE A 80 12.37 12.79 -6.47
CA PHE A 80 12.37 12.79 -7.93
C PHE A 80 13.48 13.69 -8.48
N SER A 81 14.39 13.11 -9.24
CA SER A 81 15.56 13.81 -9.78
C SER A 81 15.21 14.91 -10.79
N PHE A 82 13.99 14.96 -11.31
CA PHE A 82 13.49 15.97 -12.24
C PHE A 82 12.85 17.17 -11.54
N ILE A 83 12.74 17.18 -10.21
CA ILE A 83 12.18 18.29 -9.43
C ILE A 83 13.32 19.16 -8.92
N GLU A 84 13.28 20.46 -9.25
CA GLU A 84 14.27 21.42 -8.78
C GLU A 84 14.01 21.83 -7.33
N ALA A 85 15.10 22.00 -6.55
CA ALA A 85 15.02 22.34 -5.12
C ALA A 85 14.29 23.65 -4.82
N GLY A 86 14.23 24.59 -5.76
CA GLY A 86 13.56 25.89 -5.58
C GLY A 86 12.02 25.84 -5.59
N SER A 87 11.42 24.73 -6.03
CA SER A 87 9.96 24.52 -6.03
C SER A 87 9.61 23.06 -5.75
N SER A 88 10.23 22.52 -4.70
CA SER A 88 10.21 21.07 -4.43
C SER A 88 9.08 20.61 -3.50
N ASP A 89 8.29 21.53 -2.97
CA ASP A 89 7.20 21.16 -2.05
C ASP A 89 6.14 20.32 -2.78
N LEU A 90 6.01 19.06 -2.35
CA LEU A 90 4.95 18.16 -2.72
C LEU A 90 4.13 17.76 -1.49
N TYR A 91 2.90 17.36 -1.74
CA TYR A 91 2.01 16.83 -0.70
C TYR A 91 1.65 15.39 -1.03
N VAL A 92 1.81 14.49 -0.06
CA VAL A 92 1.38 13.09 -0.16
C VAL A 92 0.03 12.94 0.52
N ILE A 93 -1.01 12.74 -0.27
CA ILE A 93 -2.40 12.67 0.18
C ILE A 93 -2.87 11.21 0.16
N PRO A 94 -3.36 10.66 1.29
CA PRO A 94 -3.74 9.25 1.37
C PRO A 94 -4.99 8.94 0.55
N ARG A 95 -4.95 7.78 -0.12
CA ARG A 95 -6.10 7.19 -0.82
C ARG A 95 -6.77 6.19 0.11
N TYR A 96 -7.91 6.53 0.68
CA TYR A 96 -8.61 5.71 1.67
C TYR A 96 -8.97 4.31 1.16
N CYS A 97 -9.25 4.18 -0.13
CA CYS A 97 -9.56 2.89 -0.75
C CYS A 97 -8.42 1.87 -0.67
N THR A 98 -7.21 2.32 -0.38
CA THR A 98 -6.03 1.46 -0.25
C THR A 98 -5.70 1.09 1.20
N ALA A 99 -6.52 1.50 2.16
CA ALA A 99 -6.25 1.32 3.58
C ALA A 99 -6.22 -0.16 3.98
N PHE A 100 -5.22 -0.54 4.75
CA PHE A 100 -5.11 -1.86 5.38
C PHE A 100 -4.37 -1.77 6.71
N VAL A 101 -4.68 -2.70 7.62
CA VAL A 101 -3.90 -2.88 8.84
C VAL A 101 -2.63 -3.62 8.47
N ASP A 102 -1.48 -3.07 8.85
CA ASP A 102 -0.18 -3.70 8.57
C ASP A 102 -0.02 -5.00 9.39
N PRO A 103 0.01 -6.17 8.76
CA PRO A 103 0.07 -7.44 9.47
C PRO A 103 1.47 -7.73 10.06
N PHE A 104 2.49 -7.00 9.64
CA PHE A 104 3.87 -7.17 10.08
C PHE A 104 4.30 -6.14 11.13
N ALA A 105 3.45 -5.15 11.42
CA ALA A 105 3.75 -4.15 12.45
C ALA A 105 3.46 -4.69 13.84
N GLU A 106 4.43 -4.64 14.75
CA GLU A 106 4.24 -4.99 16.17
C GLU A 106 3.29 -4.03 16.88
N ILE A 107 3.30 -2.77 16.47
CA ILE A 107 2.39 -1.73 16.98
C ILE A 107 1.20 -1.63 16.01
N PRO A 108 -0.04 -1.60 16.51
CA PRO A 108 -1.22 -1.46 15.65
C PRO A 108 -1.11 -0.25 14.71
N THR A 109 -0.95 -0.53 13.42
CA THR A 109 -0.64 0.46 12.38
C THR A 109 -1.61 0.33 11.21
N LEU A 110 -2.19 1.47 10.79
CA LEU A 110 -2.95 1.56 9.56
C LEU A 110 -2.07 2.13 8.44
N THR A 111 -2.00 1.43 7.33
CA THR A 111 -1.21 1.85 6.16
C THR A 111 -2.11 2.23 5.00
N MET A 112 -1.78 3.31 4.30
CA MET A 112 -2.47 3.76 3.08
C MET A 112 -1.45 4.15 2.01
N LEU A 113 -1.76 3.84 0.76
CA LEU A 113 -1.03 4.39 -0.38
C LEU A 113 -1.46 5.84 -0.63
N CYS A 114 -0.52 6.68 -1.04
CA CYS A 114 -0.76 8.10 -1.27
C CYS A 114 -0.52 8.48 -2.73
N SER A 115 -1.15 9.59 -3.13
CA SER A 115 -0.90 10.28 -4.38
C SER A 115 -0.14 11.59 -4.14
N PHE A 116 0.66 12.02 -5.12
CA PHE A 116 1.40 13.28 -5.04
C PHE A 116 0.62 14.44 -5.64
N PHE A 117 0.63 15.54 -4.91
CA PHE A 117 0.05 16.82 -5.35
C PHE A 117 1.06 17.96 -5.19
N ASN A 118 0.94 18.97 -6.04
CA ASN A 118 1.70 20.19 -5.89
C ASN A 118 1.04 21.14 -4.85
N LYS A 119 1.67 22.29 -4.59
CA LYS A 119 1.16 23.31 -3.65
C LYS A 119 -0.18 23.92 -4.06
N ASP A 120 -0.57 23.82 -5.31
CA ASP A 120 -1.82 24.35 -5.88
C ASP A 120 -2.95 23.29 -5.84
N GLY A 121 -2.67 22.09 -5.30
CA GLY A 121 -3.62 20.99 -5.17
C GLY A 121 -3.82 20.22 -6.46
N GLU A 122 -2.91 20.33 -7.42
CA GLU A 122 -2.95 19.59 -8.67
C GLU A 122 -2.08 18.34 -8.57
N PRO A 123 -2.52 17.21 -9.16
CA PRO A 123 -1.72 15.99 -9.20
C PRO A 123 -0.35 16.21 -9.84
N LEU A 124 0.69 15.58 -9.30
CA LEU A 124 2.01 15.57 -9.92
C LEU A 124 1.97 14.68 -11.17
N GLU A 125 1.89 15.27 -12.36
CA GLU A 125 1.69 14.56 -13.62
C GLU A 125 2.75 13.52 -13.97
N SER A 126 3.97 13.73 -13.49
CA SER A 126 5.12 12.86 -13.73
C SER A 126 5.29 11.77 -12.67
N SER A 127 4.42 11.73 -11.65
CA SER A 127 4.49 10.65 -10.66
C SER A 127 4.11 9.31 -11.28
N PRO A 128 4.74 8.20 -10.85
CA PRO A 128 4.43 6.87 -11.39
C PRO A 128 2.96 6.49 -11.24
N GLU A 129 2.36 6.79 -10.09
CA GLU A 129 0.97 6.44 -9.80
C GLU A 129 -0.03 7.26 -10.63
N TYR A 130 0.26 8.55 -10.88
CA TYR A 130 -0.61 9.38 -11.72
C TYR A 130 -0.48 9.03 -13.21
N THR A 131 0.72 8.63 -13.64
CA THR A 131 0.93 8.09 -14.99
C THR A 131 0.09 6.83 -15.21
N LEU A 132 0.06 5.92 -14.23
CA LEU A 132 -0.81 4.74 -14.28
C LEU A 132 -2.30 5.12 -14.30
N HIS A 133 -2.70 6.11 -13.51
CA HIS A 133 -4.08 6.61 -13.49
C HIS A 133 -4.49 7.16 -14.86
N LYS A 134 -3.65 7.98 -15.49
CA LYS A 134 -3.90 8.50 -16.85
C LYS A 134 -4.04 7.36 -17.87
N ALA A 135 -3.18 6.36 -17.80
CA ALA A 135 -3.23 5.21 -18.71
C ALA A 135 -4.52 4.39 -18.53
N ALA A 136 -4.90 4.12 -17.28
CA ALA A 136 -6.13 3.39 -16.97
C ALA A 136 -7.39 4.15 -17.43
N THR A 137 -7.41 5.47 -17.22
CA THR A 137 -8.50 6.34 -17.69
C THR A 137 -8.61 6.31 -19.22
N ALA A 138 -7.49 6.52 -19.92
CA ALA A 138 -7.46 6.49 -21.37
C ALA A 138 -7.88 5.12 -21.93
N PHE A 139 -7.47 4.03 -21.28
CA PHE A 139 -7.92 2.69 -21.67
C PHE A 139 -9.46 2.55 -21.55
N LYS A 140 -10.02 3.00 -20.43
CA LYS A 140 -11.46 2.95 -20.18
C LYS A 140 -12.25 3.81 -21.19
N ASP A 141 -11.76 5.01 -21.47
CA ASP A 141 -12.40 5.94 -22.42
C ASP A 141 -12.44 5.39 -23.83
N VAL A 142 -11.38 4.70 -24.26
CA VAL A 142 -11.30 4.12 -25.62
C VAL A 142 -12.05 2.81 -25.74
N THR A 143 -12.03 1.96 -24.72
CA THR A 143 -12.55 0.58 -24.81
C THR A 143 -13.89 0.37 -24.12
N GLY A 144 -14.26 1.24 -23.19
CA GLY A 144 -15.41 1.06 -22.29
C GLY A 144 -15.16 -0.01 -21.20
N MET A 145 -13.97 -0.57 -21.12
CA MET A 145 -13.60 -1.64 -20.18
C MET A 145 -12.69 -1.14 -19.08
N ASP A 146 -12.75 -1.75 -17.91
CA ASP A 146 -11.74 -1.58 -16.86
C ASP A 146 -10.59 -2.56 -17.08
N PHE A 147 -9.36 -2.08 -16.91
CA PHE A 147 -8.16 -2.93 -16.97
C PHE A 147 -8.00 -3.67 -15.65
N GLU A 148 -7.93 -4.99 -15.72
CA GLU A 148 -7.66 -5.85 -14.58
C GLU A 148 -6.32 -6.55 -14.76
N ALA A 149 -5.53 -6.64 -13.70
CA ALA A 149 -4.26 -7.33 -13.70
C ALA A 149 -4.09 -8.16 -12.42
N MET A 150 -3.42 -9.28 -12.55
CA MET A 150 -2.97 -10.10 -11.43
C MET A 150 -1.44 -10.02 -11.37
N GLY A 151 -0.91 -9.82 -10.16
CA GLY A 151 0.52 -9.86 -9.91
C GLY A 151 0.93 -11.19 -9.31
N GLU A 152 2.13 -11.65 -9.67
CA GLU A 152 2.80 -12.78 -9.01
C GLU A 152 3.99 -12.24 -8.23
N LEU A 153 4.06 -12.55 -6.93
CA LEU A 153 5.20 -12.22 -6.10
C LEU A 153 6.16 -13.41 -6.06
N GLU A 154 7.27 -13.29 -6.77
CA GLU A 154 8.31 -14.31 -6.78
C GLU A 154 9.51 -13.87 -5.92
N TYR A 155 10.04 -14.80 -5.13
CA TYR A 155 11.18 -14.52 -4.26
C TYR A 155 12.01 -15.77 -3.99
N TYR A 156 13.28 -15.55 -3.68
CA TYR A 156 14.17 -16.60 -3.20
C TYR A 156 14.21 -16.58 -1.66
N VAL A 157 14.15 -17.76 -1.06
CA VAL A 157 14.46 -17.94 0.36
C VAL A 157 15.92 -18.36 0.49
N ILE A 158 16.72 -17.52 1.14
CA ILE A 158 18.14 -17.80 1.37
C ILE A 158 18.28 -18.33 2.80
N ALA A 159 18.86 -19.52 2.93
CA ALA A 159 19.10 -20.15 4.22
C ALA A 159 20.44 -20.92 4.21
N GLU A 160 20.93 -21.25 5.39
CA GLU A 160 22.06 -22.14 5.52
C GLU A 160 21.70 -23.58 5.10
N ASP A 161 22.62 -24.24 4.47
CA ASP A 161 22.49 -25.66 4.14
C ASP A 161 22.62 -26.49 5.43
N ASP A 162 21.57 -27.23 5.75
CA ASP A 162 21.53 -28.12 6.93
C ASP A 162 21.74 -29.60 6.58
N GLY A 163 22.03 -29.89 5.31
CA GLY A 163 22.25 -31.24 4.80
C GLY A 163 20.99 -32.12 4.70
N LEU A 164 19.85 -31.66 5.24
CA LEU A 164 18.56 -32.34 5.13
C LEU A 164 17.79 -31.90 3.88
N PHE A 165 17.92 -30.61 3.57
CA PHE A 165 17.34 -30.00 2.37
C PHE A 165 18.46 -29.38 1.55
N PRO A 166 19.24 -30.20 0.81
CA PRO A 166 20.40 -29.69 0.10
C PRO A 166 19.96 -28.61 -0.89
N ALA A 167 20.66 -27.49 -0.83
CA ALA A 167 20.48 -26.42 -1.78
C ALA A 167 20.80 -26.94 -3.17
N SER A 168 19.88 -26.84 -4.08
CA SER A 168 20.11 -27.10 -5.49
C SER A 168 19.44 -26.01 -6.31
N ASP A 169 20.10 -25.58 -7.37
CA ASP A 169 19.57 -24.58 -8.26
C ASP A 169 18.15 -24.94 -8.71
N GLN A 170 17.21 -24.03 -8.41
CA GLN A 170 15.82 -24.09 -8.86
C GLN A 170 15.04 -25.38 -8.50
N ARG A 171 15.35 -26.01 -7.40
CA ARG A 171 14.44 -26.98 -6.79
C ARG A 171 13.53 -26.28 -5.77
N GLY A 172 12.26 -26.60 -5.79
CA GLY A 172 11.28 -26.03 -4.88
C GLY A 172 10.01 -25.56 -5.57
N TYR A 173 10.00 -25.50 -6.89
CA TYR A 173 8.80 -25.14 -7.63
C TYR A 173 7.71 -26.19 -7.38
N HIS A 174 6.61 -25.74 -6.76
CA HIS A 174 5.47 -26.57 -6.34
C HIS A 174 5.81 -27.71 -5.37
N GLU A 175 6.99 -27.71 -4.76
CA GLU A 175 7.32 -28.71 -3.74
C GLU A 175 6.42 -28.57 -2.50
N SER A 176 6.04 -29.70 -1.95
CA SER A 176 5.25 -29.80 -0.72
C SER A 176 5.99 -30.52 0.38
N ALA A 177 5.46 -30.48 1.59
CA ALA A 177 6.00 -31.24 2.71
C ALA A 177 6.06 -32.75 2.39
N PRO A 178 7.13 -33.47 2.78
CA PRO A 178 8.26 -33.02 3.63
C PRO A 178 9.42 -32.40 2.86
N PHE A 179 9.30 -32.22 1.55
CA PHE A 179 10.41 -31.77 0.68
C PHE A 179 10.57 -30.24 0.65
N SER A 180 9.62 -29.48 1.14
CA SER A 180 9.69 -28.03 1.26
C SER A 180 9.93 -27.61 2.71
N LYS A 181 11.13 -27.11 3.00
CA LYS A 181 11.52 -26.59 4.32
C LYS A 181 10.73 -25.32 4.73
N PHE A 182 10.39 -24.47 3.76
CA PHE A 182 9.84 -23.14 4.00
C PHE A 182 8.33 -23.03 3.69
N ASN A 183 7.63 -24.17 3.68
CA ASN A 183 6.21 -24.19 3.36
C ASN A 183 5.35 -23.42 4.37
N GLU A 184 5.67 -23.51 5.66
CA GLU A 184 4.93 -22.76 6.70
C GLU A 184 5.21 -21.27 6.61
N PHE A 185 6.49 -20.86 6.44
CA PHE A 185 6.85 -19.47 6.20
C PHE A 185 6.05 -18.87 5.03
N ARG A 186 5.97 -19.60 3.90
CA ARG A 186 5.18 -19.15 2.75
C ARG A 186 3.70 -18.96 3.09
N LYS A 187 3.12 -19.88 3.87
CA LYS A 187 1.71 -19.79 4.30
C LYS A 187 1.46 -18.61 5.23
N GLU A 188 2.40 -18.31 6.12
CA GLU A 188 2.32 -17.15 7.01
C GLU A 188 2.37 -15.82 6.24
N CYS A 189 3.08 -15.78 5.10
CA CYS A 189 3.12 -14.59 4.24
C CYS A 189 1.85 -14.39 3.39
N MET A 190 1.01 -15.39 3.25
CA MET A 190 -0.23 -15.34 2.46
C MET A 190 -1.41 -14.84 3.28
#